data_cb1b52338b7a31cd87b3c42b0c6189c5
#
_entry.id   cb1b52338b7a31cd87b3c42b0c6189c5
#
_cell.length_a   1.000
_cell.length_b   1.000
_cell.length_c   1.000
_cell.angle_alpha   90.00
_cell.angle_beta   90.00
_cell.angle_gamma   90.00
#
_symmetry.space_group_name_H-M   'P 1'
#
loop_
_entity.id
_entity.type
_entity.pdbx_description
1 polymer ?
#
loop_
_entity_poly.entity_id
_entity_poly.type
_entity_poly.pdbx_seq_one_letter_code
_entity_poly.pdbx_strand_id
1 'polypeptide(L)'
;MTSDHSSDTSVGRDQLTRRQAILAGTAPLLLASVGTDEPNQPAAVGPLLGHVDHNTALIWYRPGAEGRYTAALHHDSENTPLTATAEASVENDLCLVWRFDNLNPDTQYRYTISRNGQTLVSGDRYTIRTAGDPNTRGKVTLAMGSCASSTDFFDVWDQIAAQDIDALMLLGDTPYIDNRELSVNREKHRQFLSIPTLSALAASTPVWGTWDDHDFGGNDTDGRINNREVIRKVFTEYRAQTQFGDGIHGVYTKFRRGPVEVFLLDPRYFSQTEPSPVAADKPTCLGKTQWNWLLDHLRASTAPFKILATGMIWDDKKNGEKDDWETYSHEREALFDFIGKEQIKGVVLIGGDIHVSRHLKYPMTDRIGYDLHQFIISPLHDRVIPSLNVPHPHLQWGVPLKNMFLTVEVDSTLKTPTLQARWIDRTGEIHRHVTITLDA
;
A
#
# COMPACT_ATOMS: atom_id res chain seq x y z
N MET A 1 32.81 -58.77 12.27
CA MET A 1 31.38 -59.06 12.08
C MET A 1 30.70 -57.70 11.99
N THR A 2 30.63 -57.24 10.89
CA THR A 2 29.69 -56.59 9.97
C THR A 2 28.29 -56.36 10.50
N SER A 3 27.82 -55.11 10.52
CA SER A 3 26.46 -54.78 10.16
C SER A 3 26.39 -53.35 9.63
N ASP A 4 26.11 -53.29 8.34
CA ASP A 4 25.65 -52.13 7.56
C ASP A 4 24.38 -51.56 8.15
N HIS A 5 24.29 -50.23 8.16
CA HIS A 5 23.02 -49.51 8.11
C HIS A 5 23.14 -48.34 7.13
N SER A 6 22.62 -48.59 5.95
CA SER A 6 22.30 -47.57 4.96
C SER A 6 21.21 -46.64 5.48
N SER A 7 21.50 -45.37 5.63
CA SER A 7 20.50 -44.30 5.80
C SER A 7 20.29 -43.58 4.46
N ASP A 8 19.11 -43.80 3.94
CA ASP A 8 18.53 -43.10 2.79
C ASP A 8 18.27 -41.64 3.18
N THR A 9 19.00 -40.71 2.59
CA THR A 9 18.76 -39.26 2.73
C THR A 9 18.05 -38.77 1.47
N SER A 10 16.72 -38.70 1.57
CA SER A 10 15.91 -37.93 0.64
C SER A 10 16.28 -36.45 0.76
N VAL A 11 16.94 -35.92 -0.27
CA VAL A 11 17.25 -34.51 -0.42
C VAL A 11 15.93 -33.77 -0.71
N GLY A 12 15.42 -33.07 0.31
CA GLY A 12 14.34 -32.11 0.13
C GLY A 12 14.82 -30.98 -0.80
N ARG A 13 14.05 -30.68 -1.82
CA ARG A 13 14.26 -29.50 -2.66
C ARG A 13 14.00 -28.26 -1.80
N ASP A 14 15.06 -27.61 -1.33
CA ASP A 14 14.99 -26.28 -0.74
C ASP A 14 14.44 -25.30 -1.80
N GLN A 15 13.23 -24.83 -1.58
CA GLN A 15 12.72 -23.67 -2.30
C GLN A 15 13.50 -22.45 -1.79
N LEU A 16 14.30 -21.86 -2.67
CA LEU A 16 14.99 -20.59 -2.41
C LEU A 16 13.98 -19.52 -2.01
N THR A 17 14.16 -18.94 -0.83
CA THR A 17 13.33 -17.81 -0.38
C THR A 17 13.60 -16.57 -1.26
N ARG A 18 12.63 -15.65 -1.39
CA ARG A 18 12.80 -14.35 -2.09
C ARG A 18 14.08 -13.62 -1.69
N ARG A 19 14.49 -13.75 -0.44
CA ARG A 19 15.71 -13.19 0.13
C ARG A 19 16.97 -13.66 -0.61
N GLN A 20 17.02 -14.90 -1.04
CA GLN A 20 18.19 -15.44 -1.76
C GLN A 20 18.25 -14.99 -3.22
N ALA A 21 17.09 -14.77 -3.84
CA ALA A 21 17.02 -14.24 -5.21
C ALA A 21 17.41 -12.75 -5.31
N ILE A 22 17.07 -11.94 -4.28
CA ILE A 22 17.40 -10.51 -4.25
C ILE A 22 18.89 -10.28 -3.94
N LEU A 23 19.50 -11.11 -3.07
CA LEU A 23 20.92 -10.99 -2.68
C LEU A 23 21.91 -11.59 -3.69
N ALA A 24 21.48 -12.49 -4.59
CA ALA A 24 22.35 -13.10 -5.59
C ALA A 24 22.49 -12.29 -6.89
N GLY A 25 21.72 -11.20 -7.05
CA GLY A 25 21.77 -10.32 -8.20
C GLY A 25 22.89 -9.29 -8.09
N THR A 26 24.14 -9.67 -8.39
CA THR A 26 25.18 -8.67 -8.75
C THR A 26 24.71 -7.95 -10.00
N ALA A 27 24.45 -6.63 -9.86
CA ALA A 27 24.03 -5.79 -10.97
C ALA A 27 25.05 -5.87 -12.12
N PRO A 28 24.65 -6.22 -13.35
CA PRO A 28 25.49 -5.98 -14.49
C PRO A 28 25.52 -4.47 -14.72
N LEU A 29 26.71 -3.86 -14.74
CA LEU A 29 26.92 -2.54 -15.31
C LEU A 29 26.31 -2.52 -16.71
N LEU A 30 25.23 -1.75 -16.89
CA LEU A 30 24.71 -1.41 -18.20
C LEU A 30 25.77 -0.59 -18.93
N LEU A 31 26.49 -1.20 -19.85
CA LEU A 31 27.19 -0.49 -20.89
C LEU A 31 26.14 0.26 -21.71
N ALA A 32 26.11 1.58 -21.54
CA ALA A 32 25.29 2.46 -22.35
C ALA A 32 25.73 2.28 -23.82
N SER A 33 24.86 1.72 -24.65
CA SER A 33 24.96 1.83 -26.09
C SER A 33 24.79 3.32 -26.42
N VAL A 34 25.80 3.91 -27.03
CA VAL A 34 25.73 5.26 -27.62
C VAL A 34 24.71 5.23 -28.75
N GLY A 35 23.46 5.54 -28.42
CA GLY A 35 22.38 5.79 -29.36
C GLY A 35 22.34 7.29 -29.64
N THR A 36 22.21 7.63 -30.91
CA THR A 36 22.06 8.98 -31.47
C THR A 36 21.20 9.89 -30.66
N ASP A 37 21.71 11.11 -30.39
CA ASP A 37 21.05 12.23 -29.69
C ASP A 37 19.64 12.55 -30.25
N GLU A 38 18.62 11.95 -29.65
CA GLU A 38 17.27 12.52 -29.62
C GLU A 38 17.19 13.47 -28.41
N PRO A 39 16.75 14.72 -28.59
CA PRO A 39 16.79 15.66 -27.48
C PRO A 39 15.77 15.28 -26.39
N ASN A 40 16.29 14.91 -25.24
CA ASN A 40 15.64 15.01 -23.92
C ASN A 40 14.29 14.29 -23.75
N GLN A 41 14.19 13.02 -24.13
CA GLN A 41 13.04 12.22 -23.72
C GLN A 41 13.17 11.89 -22.23
N PRO A 42 12.11 12.11 -21.44
CA PRO A 42 12.14 11.79 -20.01
C PRO A 42 12.39 10.29 -19.83
N ALA A 43 13.26 9.93 -18.88
CA ALA A 43 13.58 8.53 -18.58
C ALA A 43 12.31 7.72 -18.26
N ALA A 44 12.30 6.45 -18.63
CA ALA A 44 11.25 5.53 -18.24
C ALA A 44 11.22 5.34 -16.71
N VAL A 45 10.03 5.18 -16.13
CA VAL A 45 9.82 4.93 -14.70
C VAL A 45 9.04 3.62 -14.52
N GLY A 46 9.44 2.81 -13.55
CA GLY A 46 8.87 1.50 -13.30
C GLY A 46 9.53 0.39 -14.15
N PRO A 47 8.85 -0.74 -14.40
CA PRO A 47 7.46 -1.03 -14.03
C PRO A 47 7.25 -1.22 -12.55
N LEU A 48 6.00 -1.02 -12.10
CA LEU A 48 5.57 -1.38 -10.77
C LEU A 48 4.26 -2.17 -10.83
N LEU A 49 4.08 -3.06 -9.86
CA LEU A 49 2.83 -3.75 -9.67
C LEU A 49 1.87 -2.87 -8.86
N GLY A 50 0.65 -2.72 -9.36
CA GLY A 50 -0.45 -2.14 -8.62
C GLY A 50 -1.31 -3.21 -7.95
N HIS A 51 -2.62 -3.19 -8.20
CA HIS A 51 -3.53 -4.20 -7.67
C HIS A 51 -3.16 -5.60 -8.16
N VAL A 52 -2.98 -6.51 -7.22
CA VAL A 52 -2.87 -7.96 -7.48
C VAL A 52 -3.69 -8.68 -6.42
N ASP A 53 -4.76 -9.33 -6.84
CA ASP A 53 -5.56 -10.22 -5.98
C ASP A 53 -5.43 -11.69 -6.43
N HIS A 54 -6.44 -12.53 -6.15
CA HIS A 54 -6.39 -13.95 -6.45
C HIS A 54 -6.55 -14.27 -7.96
N ASN A 55 -7.11 -13.38 -8.76
CA ASN A 55 -7.37 -13.62 -10.18
C ASN A 55 -7.16 -12.40 -11.09
N THR A 56 -6.70 -11.28 -10.56
CA THR A 56 -6.47 -10.04 -11.31
C THR A 56 -5.10 -9.47 -10.96
N ALA A 57 -4.39 -8.93 -11.96
CA ALA A 57 -3.15 -8.20 -11.76
C ALA A 57 -3.10 -6.95 -12.65
N LEU A 58 -2.61 -5.84 -12.10
CA LEU A 58 -2.35 -4.60 -12.81
C LEU A 58 -0.85 -4.29 -12.79
N ILE A 59 -0.31 -3.96 -13.96
CA ILE A 59 1.08 -3.49 -14.12
C ILE A 59 1.02 -2.03 -14.57
N TRP A 60 1.70 -1.15 -13.86
CA TRP A 60 1.91 0.23 -14.23
C TRP A 60 3.30 0.42 -14.82
N TYR A 61 3.42 1.27 -15.84
CA TYR A 61 4.69 1.65 -16.45
C TYR A 61 4.58 3.02 -17.09
N ARG A 62 5.62 3.82 -17.00
CA ARG A 62 5.77 5.08 -17.72
C ARG A 62 6.96 4.99 -18.65
N PRO A 63 6.77 4.73 -19.96
CA PRO A 63 7.85 4.75 -20.95
C PRO A 63 8.40 6.16 -21.20
N GLY A 64 9.53 6.25 -21.87
CA GLY A 64 10.13 7.53 -22.27
C GLY A 64 9.47 8.18 -23.48
N ALA A 65 8.57 7.51 -24.21
CA ALA A 65 7.98 8.01 -25.45
C ALA A 65 6.54 7.53 -25.66
N GLU A 66 5.77 8.32 -26.44
CA GLU A 66 4.43 7.95 -26.89
C GLU A 66 4.45 6.69 -27.77
N GLY A 67 3.31 6.02 -27.82
CA GLY A 67 3.05 4.89 -28.71
C GLY A 67 2.51 3.66 -28.00
N ARG A 68 2.39 2.56 -28.76
CA ARG A 68 1.79 1.32 -28.31
C ARG A 68 2.83 0.41 -27.65
N TYR A 69 2.51 -0.07 -26.47
CA TYR A 69 3.32 -1.00 -25.69
C TYR A 69 2.50 -2.24 -25.34
N THR A 70 3.19 -3.36 -25.23
CA THR A 70 2.57 -4.66 -24.90
C THR A 70 3.22 -5.22 -23.65
N ALA A 71 2.41 -5.57 -22.66
CA ALA A 71 2.83 -6.42 -21.55
C ALA A 71 2.40 -7.87 -21.81
N ALA A 72 3.23 -8.82 -21.41
CA ALA A 72 2.96 -10.25 -21.53
C ALA A 72 3.25 -10.96 -20.21
N LEU A 73 2.29 -11.80 -19.75
CA LEU A 73 2.46 -12.69 -18.60
C LEU A 73 2.79 -14.09 -19.09
N HIS A 74 3.83 -14.66 -18.52
CA HIS A 74 4.33 -16.01 -18.83
C HIS A 74 4.15 -16.92 -17.61
N HIS A 75 3.56 -18.07 -17.82
CA HIS A 75 3.47 -19.13 -16.82
C HIS A 75 4.15 -20.40 -17.34
N ASP A 76 4.90 -21.10 -16.50
CA ASP A 76 5.77 -22.20 -16.93
C ASP A 76 5.01 -23.40 -17.52
N SER A 77 3.72 -23.57 -17.18
CA SER A 77 2.88 -24.63 -17.74
C SER A 77 2.17 -24.25 -19.05
N GLU A 78 2.28 -22.98 -19.48
CA GLU A 78 1.55 -22.46 -20.64
C GLU A 78 2.52 -22.07 -21.76
N ASN A 79 2.28 -22.58 -22.97
CA ASN A 79 3.11 -22.27 -24.14
C ASN A 79 2.85 -20.88 -24.73
N THR A 80 1.70 -20.27 -24.40
CA THR A 80 1.30 -18.97 -24.96
C THR A 80 1.11 -17.97 -23.82
N PRO A 81 1.79 -16.82 -23.82
CA PRO A 81 1.64 -15.80 -22.80
C PRO A 81 0.28 -15.09 -22.93
N LEU A 82 -0.27 -14.66 -21.80
CA LEU A 82 -1.36 -13.70 -21.78
C LEU A 82 -0.80 -12.32 -22.15
N THR A 83 -1.43 -11.62 -23.09
CA THR A 83 -0.94 -10.31 -23.55
C THR A 83 -1.98 -9.23 -23.41
N ALA A 84 -1.52 -8.01 -23.07
CA ALA A 84 -2.33 -6.81 -23.06
C ALA A 84 -1.57 -5.64 -23.71
N THR A 85 -2.27 -4.77 -24.42
CA THR A 85 -1.68 -3.59 -25.07
C THR A 85 -2.27 -2.30 -24.50
N ALA A 86 -1.44 -1.26 -24.40
CA ALA A 86 -1.85 0.08 -23.99
C ALA A 86 -1.09 1.13 -24.79
N GLU A 87 -1.66 2.33 -24.90
CA GLU A 87 -1.13 3.47 -25.65
C GLU A 87 -0.62 4.55 -24.69
N ALA A 88 0.67 4.86 -24.75
CA ALA A 88 1.26 5.96 -24.00
C ALA A 88 0.99 7.27 -24.71
N SER A 89 0.43 8.25 -23.97
CA SER A 89 0.11 9.60 -24.46
C SER A 89 0.62 10.66 -23.50
N VAL A 90 1.01 11.81 -24.01
CA VAL A 90 1.42 12.97 -23.20
C VAL A 90 0.29 13.52 -22.32
N GLU A 91 -0.97 13.26 -22.66
CA GLU A 91 -2.13 13.70 -21.88
C GLU A 91 -2.13 13.15 -20.44
N ASN A 92 -1.66 11.91 -20.28
CA ASN A 92 -1.53 11.21 -19.00
C ASN A 92 -0.06 11.00 -18.59
N ASP A 93 0.83 11.90 -19.03
CA ASP A 93 2.27 11.85 -18.77
C ASP A 93 2.93 10.53 -19.18
N LEU A 94 2.46 9.91 -20.25
CA LEU A 94 2.91 8.62 -20.78
C LEU A 94 2.62 7.42 -19.85
N CYS A 95 1.87 7.59 -18.78
CA CYS A 95 1.56 6.50 -17.84
C CYS A 95 0.67 5.45 -18.50
N LEU A 96 1.02 4.19 -18.31
CA LEU A 96 0.31 3.02 -18.82
C LEU A 96 -0.12 2.13 -17.67
N VAL A 97 -1.29 1.50 -17.81
CA VAL A 97 -1.73 0.42 -16.95
C VAL A 97 -2.22 -0.73 -17.82
N TRP A 98 -1.68 -1.93 -17.62
CA TRP A 98 -2.19 -3.16 -18.19
C TRP A 98 -2.93 -3.94 -17.12
N ARG A 99 -4.09 -4.48 -17.48
CA ARG A 99 -4.91 -5.33 -16.64
C ARG A 99 -4.95 -6.73 -17.21
N PHE A 100 -4.74 -7.70 -16.34
CA PHE A 100 -4.87 -9.14 -16.60
C PHE A 100 -5.90 -9.72 -15.64
N ASP A 101 -6.92 -10.35 -16.18
CA ASP A 101 -8.00 -11.00 -15.43
C ASP A 101 -7.96 -12.50 -15.64
N ASN A 102 -8.73 -13.24 -14.83
CA ASN A 102 -8.85 -14.71 -14.89
C ASN A 102 -7.51 -15.43 -14.66
N LEU A 103 -6.64 -14.86 -13.85
CA LEU A 103 -5.41 -15.50 -13.40
C LEU A 103 -5.73 -16.62 -12.41
N ASN A 104 -4.83 -17.61 -12.30
CA ASN A 104 -4.95 -18.66 -11.30
C ASN A 104 -4.53 -18.14 -9.91
N PRO A 105 -5.26 -18.50 -8.84
CA PRO A 105 -4.87 -18.15 -7.47
C PRO A 105 -3.53 -18.79 -7.07
N ASP A 106 -2.83 -18.12 -6.13
CA ASP A 106 -1.53 -18.57 -5.57
C ASP A 106 -0.50 -18.99 -6.64
N THR A 107 -0.49 -18.28 -7.76
CA THR A 107 0.31 -18.63 -8.95
C THR A 107 1.30 -17.54 -9.25
N GLN A 108 2.53 -17.95 -9.59
CA GLN A 108 3.58 -17.04 -9.99
C GLN A 108 3.66 -16.94 -11.52
N TYR A 109 3.67 -15.71 -12.03
CA TYR A 109 3.86 -15.36 -13.43
C TYR A 109 5.13 -14.52 -13.57
N ARG A 110 5.86 -14.68 -14.66
CA ARG A 110 6.87 -13.71 -15.11
C ARG A 110 6.22 -12.74 -16.08
N TYR A 111 6.66 -11.49 -16.10
CA TYR A 111 6.15 -10.54 -17.08
C TYR A 111 7.25 -9.84 -17.86
N THR A 112 6.91 -9.47 -19.09
CA THR A 112 7.77 -8.70 -19.99
C THR A 112 7.01 -7.52 -20.54
N ILE A 113 7.72 -6.45 -20.92
CA ILE A 113 7.15 -5.30 -21.63
C ILE A 113 7.94 -5.10 -22.91
N SER A 114 7.23 -4.88 -24.01
CA SER A 114 7.81 -4.69 -25.34
C SER A 114 7.16 -3.53 -26.11
N ARG A 115 7.90 -2.99 -27.08
CA ARG A 115 7.41 -2.01 -28.06
C ARG A 115 7.89 -2.43 -29.44
N ASN A 116 7.00 -2.49 -30.43
CA ASN A 116 7.30 -2.85 -31.82
C ASN A 116 8.11 -4.17 -31.95
N GLY A 117 7.81 -5.16 -31.10
CA GLY A 117 8.52 -6.43 -31.07
C GLY A 117 9.86 -6.42 -30.31
N GLN A 118 10.36 -5.27 -29.88
CA GLN A 118 11.55 -5.15 -29.06
C GLN A 118 11.19 -5.26 -27.57
N THR A 119 11.83 -6.16 -26.85
CA THR A 119 11.69 -6.30 -25.39
C THR A 119 12.44 -5.16 -24.68
N LEU A 120 11.74 -4.42 -23.84
CA LEU A 120 12.26 -3.32 -23.03
C LEU A 120 12.46 -3.72 -21.57
N VAL A 121 11.59 -4.61 -21.05
CA VAL A 121 11.60 -5.09 -19.66
C VAL A 121 11.52 -6.61 -19.69
N SER A 122 12.48 -7.27 -19.04
CA SER A 122 12.54 -8.72 -18.85
C SER A 122 13.54 -9.09 -17.75
N GLY A 123 13.46 -10.30 -17.23
CA GLY A 123 14.38 -10.86 -16.24
C GLY A 123 13.64 -11.37 -14.98
N ASP A 124 14.37 -12.03 -14.10
CA ASP A 124 13.81 -12.82 -12.99
C ASP A 124 13.12 -11.98 -11.91
N ARG A 125 13.46 -10.70 -11.78
CA ARG A 125 12.81 -9.79 -10.81
C ARG A 125 11.40 -9.37 -11.22
N TYR A 126 11.04 -9.53 -12.49
CA TYR A 126 9.74 -9.08 -13.00
C TYR A 126 8.72 -10.21 -12.90
N THR A 127 8.22 -10.39 -11.69
CA THR A 127 7.27 -11.46 -11.34
C THR A 127 6.03 -10.92 -10.66
N ILE A 128 4.91 -11.62 -10.83
CA ILE A 128 3.65 -11.40 -10.14
C ILE A 128 3.30 -12.69 -9.43
N ARG A 129 2.97 -12.61 -8.13
CA ARG A 129 2.31 -13.71 -7.43
C ARG A 129 0.90 -13.30 -7.06
N THR A 130 -0.09 -13.99 -7.62
CA THR A 130 -1.49 -13.81 -7.25
C THR A 130 -1.72 -14.24 -5.80
N ALA A 131 -2.70 -13.62 -5.16
CA ALA A 131 -3.11 -14.03 -3.81
C ALA A 131 -3.74 -15.44 -3.83
N GLY A 132 -3.78 -16.11 -2.69
CA GLY A 132 -4.60 -17.30 -2.51
C GLY A 132 -6.10 -16.98 -2.65
N ASP A 133 -6.90 -18.01 -2.91
CA ASP A 133 -8.36 -17.88 -2.96
C ASP A 133 -8.87 -17.30 -1.62
N PRO A 134 -9.66 -16.21 -1.64
CA PRO A 134 -10.17 -15.55 -0.43
C PRO A 134 -11.08 -16.44 0.43
N ASN A 135 -11.59 -17.54 -0.11
CA ASN A 135 -12.42 -18.51 0.62
C ASN A 135 -11.60 -19.62 1.29
N THR A 136 -10.30 -19.66 1.10
CA THR A 136 -9.41 -20.62 1.73
C THR A 136 -8.64 -19.99 2.90
N ARG A 137 -8.19 -20.85 3.83
CA ARG A 137 -7.28 -20.41 4.87
C ARG A 137 -5.91 -20.12 4.29
N GLY A 138 -5.28 -19.07 4.75
CA GLY A 138 -3.98 -18.66 4.26
C GLY A 138 -3.25 -17.74 5.24
N LYS A 139 -2.02 -17.42 4.87
CA LYS A 139 -1.17 -16.49 5.57
C LYS A 139 -0.74 -15.39 4.60
N VAL A 140 -0.71 -14.14 5.06
CA VAL A 140 -0.28 -12.99 4.28
C VAL A 140 0.49 -12.02 5.15
N THR A 141 1.54 -11.42 4.60
CA THR A 141 2.34 -10.37 5.25
C THR A 141 2.23 -9.08 4.44
N LEU A 142 1.71 -8.04 5.05
CA LEU A 142 1.59 -6.70 4.47
C LEU A 142 2.62 -5.77 5.10
N ALA A 143 3.24 -4.89 4.31
CA ALA A 143 4.01 -3.76 4.84
C ALA A 143 3.26 -2.45 4.63
N MET A 144 3.45 -1.51 5.56
CA MET A 144 2.79 -0.20 5.55
C MET A 144 3.75 0.88 6.02
N GLY A 145 3.57 2.07 5.47
CA GLY A 145 4.29 3.26 5.93
C GLY A 145 3.73 4.53 5.33
N SER A 146 4.06 5.65 5.94
CA SER A 146 3.71 7.00 5.51
C SER A 146 4.90 7.93 5.62
N CYS A 147 4.78 9.16 5.13
CA CYS A 147 5.79 10.20 5.24
C CYS A 147 7.14 9.78 4.64
N ALA A 148 7.20 9.64 3.31
CA ALA A 148 8.41 9.31 2.57
C ALA A 148 8.76 10.41 1.56
N SER A 149 9.96 10.98 1.69
CA SER A 149 10.49 11.97 0.76
C SER A 149 11.04 11.33 -0.51
N SER A 150 10.94 12.03 -1.64
CA SER A 150 11.59 11.61 -2.90
C SER A 150 13.08 11.93 -2.96
N THR A 151 13.59 12.72 -2.00
CA THR A 151 15.00 13.17 -1.98
C THR A 151 15.89 12.36 -1.05
N ASP A 152 15.30 11.55 -0.20
CA ASP A 152 16.02 10.77 0.80
C ASP A 152 16.24 9.35 0.26
N PHE A 153 17.50 8.97 0.13
CA PHE A 153 17.89 7.62 -0.29
C PHE A 153 18.12 6.76 0.94
N PHE A 154 17.09 6.02 1.36
CA PHE A 154 17.19 5.17 2.55
C PHE A 154 17.13 3.70 2.21
N ASP A 155 17.85 2.92 3.00
CA ASP A 155 17.82 1.46 2.97
C ASP A 155 16.48 0.88 3.47
N VAL A 156 15.51 1.75 3.84
CA VAL A 156 14.20 1.32 4.36
C VAL A 156 13.45 0.44 3.37
N TRP A 157 13.54 0.72 2.07
CA TRP A 157 12.90 -0.08 1.04
C TRP A 157 13.52 -1.47 0.90
N ASP A 158 14.85 -1.58 1.08
CA ASP A 158 15.56 -2.87 1.11
C ASP A 158 15.16 -3.66 2.36
N GLN A 159 14.99 -3.00 3.50
CA GLN A 159 14.52 -3.67 4.71
C GLN A 159 13.05 -4.13 4.61
N ILE A 160 12.19 -3.36 3.97
CA ILE A 160 10.82 -3.78 3.65
C ILE A 160 10.86 -5.02 2.73
N ALA A 161 11.67 -5.01 1.69
CA ALA A 161 11.85 -6.16 0.79
C ALA A 161 12.35 -7.41 1.53
N ALA A 162 13.24 -7.23 2.53
CA ALA A 162 13.78 -8.32 3.33
C ALA A 162 12.75 -8.98 4.26
N GLN A 163 11.56 -8.40 4.45
CA GLN A 163 10.47 -9.00 5.24
C GLN A 163 9.62 -10.03 4.49
N ASP A 164 9.92 -10.29 3.21
CA ASP A 164 9.16 -11.23 2.35
C ASP A 164 7.66 -10.91 2.34
N ILE A 165 7.35 -9.65 2.04
CA ILE A 165 5.99 -9.14 2.07
C ILE A 165 5.19 -9.51 0.81
N ASP A 166 3.90 -9.69 0.97
CA ASP A 166 2.95 -9.94 -0.13
C ASP A 166 2.42 -8.66 -0.76
N ALA A 167 2.47 -7.54 -0.05
CA ALA A 167 2.01 -6.25 -0.53
C ALA A 167 2.57 -5.09 0.30
N LEU A 168 2.70 -3.91 -0.33
CA LEU A 168 3.08 -2.65 0.28
C LEU A 168 1.91 -1.65 0.21
N MET A 169 1.58 -0.99 1.32
CA MET A 169 0.64 0.13 1.37
C MET A 169 1.38 1.42 1.74
N LEU A 170 1.19 2.44 0.90
CA LEU A 170 1.68 3.80 1.10
C LEU A 170 0.51 4.66 1.61
N LEU A 171 0.61 5.12 2.85
CA LEU A 171 -0.51 5.73 3.60
C LEU A 171 -0.46 7.26 3.59
N GLY A 172 -0.10 7.86 2.47
CA GLY A 172 -0.01 9.31 2.31
C GLY A 172 1.36 9.89 2.62
N ASP A 173 1.56 11.15 2.22
CA ASP A 173 2.86 11.83 2.18
C ASP A 173 3.91 11.02 1.40
N THR A 174 3.48 10.45 0.29
CA THR A 174 4.26 9.52 -0.52
C THR A 174 4.12 9.78 -2.03
N PRO A 175 4.77 10.87 -2.51
CA PRO A 175 5.77 11.73 -1.85
C PRO A 175 5.20 13.03 -1.27
N TYR A 176 6.06 13.81 -0.57
CA TYR A 176 5.80 15.20 -0.26
C TYR A 176 5.82 16.05 -1.54
N ILE A 177 4.67 16.61 -1.90
CA ILE A 177 4.48 17.41 -3.12
C ILE A 177 4.39 18.88 -2.77
N ASP A 178 3.53 19.26 -1.80
CA ASP A 178 3.32 20.64 -1.32
C ASP A 178 3.01 21.62 -2.45
N ASN A 179 2.35 21.16 -3.50
CA ASN A 179 2.05 21.94 -4.68
C ASN A 179 0.78 21.42 -5.39
N ARG A 180 0.10 22.28 -6.15
CA ARG A 180 -1.15 21.95 -6.84
C ARG A 180 -1.03 22.07 -8.38
N GLU A 181 0.16 22.35 -8.87
CA GLU A 181 0.43 22.45 -10.30
C GLU A 181 0.65 21.08 -10.92
N LEU A 182 0.02 20.83 -12.07
CA LEU A 182 0.04 19.55 -12.78
C LEU A 182 1.48 19.04 -13.01
N SER A 183 2.35 19.93 -13.52
CA SER A 183 3.73 19.58 -13.87
C SER A 183 4.57 19.23 -12.65
N VAL A 184 4.40 19.96 -11.55
CA VAL A 184 5.12 19.75 -10.29
C VAL A 184 4.69 18.42 -9.66
N ASN A 185 3.38 18.16 -9.62
CA ASN A 185 2.86 16.89 -9.09
C ASN A 185 3.41 15.69 -9.87
N ARG A 186 3.35 15.73 -11.20
CA ARG A 186 3.88 14.67 -12.07
C ARG A 186 5.37 14.46 -11.85
N GLU A 187 6.16 15.54 -11.74
CA GLU A 187 7.60 15.44 -11.49
C GLU A 187 7.91 14.80 -10.14
N LYS A 188 7.21 15.18 -9.07
CA LYS A 188 7.39 14.59 -7.74
C LYS A 188 7.08 13.10 -7.71
N HIS A 189 6.00 12.66 -8.35
CA HIS A 189 5.69 11.24 -8.48
C HIS A 189 6.74 10.50 -9.29
N ARG A 190 7.24 11.06 -10.41
CA ARG A 190 8.34 10.47 -11.18
C ARG A 190 9.59 10.27 -10.33
N GLN A 191 10.01 11.32 -9.61
CA GLN A 191 11.17 11.27 -8.72
C GLN A 191 11.02 10.17 -7.66
N PHE A 192 9.88 10.12 -7.00
CA PHE A 192 9.60 9.14 -5.95
C PHE A 192 9.63 7.70 -6.49
N LEU A 193 8.92 7.41 -7.57
CA LEU A 193 8.87 6.08 -8.15
C LEU A 193 10.17 5.67 -8.87
N SER A 194 11.09 6.62 -9.08
CA SER A 194 12.43 6.37 -9.63
C SER A 194 13.47 6.06 -8.55
N ILE A 195 13.12 6.10 -7.25
CA ILE A 195 14.02 5.65 -6.18
C ILE A 195 14.40 4.20 -6.44
N PRO A 196 15.70 3.88 -6.63
CA PRO A 196 16.11 2.56 -7.15
C PRO A 196 15.62 1.38 -6.31
N THR A 197 15.71 1.48 -4.98
CA THR A 197 15.30 0.42 -4.05
C THR A 197 13.78 0.26 -3.99
N LEU A 198 13.01 1.36 -4.02
CA LEU A 198 11.55 1.33 -4.14
C LEU A 198 11.12 0.74 -5.49
N SER A 199 11.74 1.18 -6.60
CA SER A 199 11.46 0.66 -7.94
C SER A 199 11.75 -0.84 -8.04
N ALA A 200 12.84 -1.31 -7.44
CA ALA A 200 13.17 -2.72 -7.39
C ALA A 200 12.14 -3.55 -6.59
N LEU A 201 11.72 -3.05 -5.43
CA LEU A 201 10.67 -3.66 -4.61
C LEU A 201 9.33 -3.72 -5.36
N ALA A 202 8.89 -2.59 -5.92
CA ALA A 202 7.60 -2.45 -6.57
C ALA A 202 7.51 -3.23 -7.91
N ALA A 203 8.63 -3.63 -8.50
CA ALA A 203 8.65 -4.45 -9.70
C ALA A 203 8.09 -5.87 -9.50
N SER A 204 8.08 -6.39 -8.26
CA SER A 204 7.56 -7.72 -7.94
C SER A 204 6.64 -7.77 -6.72
N THR A 205 6.47 -6.65 -6.03
CA THR A 205 5.58 -6.52 -4.87
C THR A 205 4.45 -5.55 -5.21
N PRO A 206 3.19 -5.98 -5.10
CA PRO A 206 2.03 -5.11 -5.32
C PRO A 206 2.03 -3.90 -4.38
N VAL A 207 1.74 -2.72 -4.93
CA VAL A 207 1.72 -1.45 -4.19
C VAL A 207 0.35 -0.81 -4.31
N TRP A 208 -0.28 -0.53 -3.17
CA TRP A 208 -1.46 0.31 -3.06
C TRP A 208 -1.14 1.59 -2.32
N GLY A 209 -1.95 2.60 -2.49
CA GLY A 209 -1.78 3.84 -1.76
C GLY A 209 -3.05 4.64 -1.60
N THR A 210 -3.06 5.45 -0.57
CA THR A 210 -3.93 6.60 -0.41
C THR A 210 -3.04 7.84 -0.25
N TRP A 211 -3.62 9.01 -0.16
CA TRP A 211 -2.90 10.25 0.08
C TRP A 211 -3.10 10.77 1.49
N ASP A 212 -2.29 11.78 1.86
CA ASP A 212 -2.52 12.65 2.97
C ASP A 212 -2.37 14.12 2.53
N ASP A 213 -2.12 15.05 3.42
CA ASP A 213 -2.15 16.50 3.12
C ASP A 213 -1.01 16.96 2.21
N HIS A 214 0.21 16.46 2.40
CA HIS A 214 1.38 16.86 1.61
C HIS A 214 1.36 16.34 0.16
N ASP A 215 0.74 15.23 -0.12
CA ASP A 215 0.48 14.79 -1.51
C ASP A 215 -0.87 15.32 -2.04
N PHE A 216 -1.80 15.77 -1.19
CA PHE A 216 -3.05 16.40 -1.58
C PHE A 216 -2.96 17.92 -1.78
N GLY A 217 -1.86 18.59 -1.41
CA GLY A 217 -1.68 20.01 -1.72
C GLY A 217 -0.87 20.83 -0.75
N GLY A 218 -0.54 20.32 0.41
CA GLY A 218 0.29 20.92 1.45
C GLY A 218 -0.29 20.79 2.84
N ASN A 219 0.51 21.12 3.84
CA ASN A 219 0.20 20.93 5.26
C ASN A 219 -1.23 21.33 5.63
N ASP A 220 -1.95 20.46 6.34
CA ASP A 220 -3.31 20.59 6.85
C ASP A 220 -4.38 20.88 5.77
N THR A 221 -4.13 20.56 4.51
CA THR A 221 -5.12 20.80 3.44
C THR A 221 -6.31 19.85 3.54
N ASP A 222 -7.49 20.41 3.29
CA ASP A 222 -8.76 19.71 3.23
C ASP A 222 -9.43 19.83 1.86
N GLY A 223 -10.58 19.22 1.68
CA GLY A 223 -11.30 19.16 0.40
C GLY A 223 -11.75 20.50 -0.20
N ARG A 224 -11.64 21.62 0.54
CA ARG A 224 -11.98 22.95 0.05
C ARG A 224 -10.90 23.60 -0.81
N ILE A 225 -9.73 22.97 -0.95
CA ILE A 225 -8.66 23.49 -1.79
C ILE A 225 -9.11 23.58 -3.26
N ASN A 226 -8.58 24.58 -3.97
CA ASN A 226 -8.70 24.63 -5.41
C ASN A 226 -7.76 23.60 -6.08
N ASN A 227 -8.06 23.22 -7.33
CA ASN A 227 -7.27 22.29 -8.13
C ASN A 227 -7.17 20.84 -7.58
N ARG A 228 -8.02 20.45 -6.63
CA ARG A 228 -8.02 19.06 -6.12
C ARG A 228 -8.23 18.02 -7.23
N GLU A 229 -8.96 18.36 -8.29
CA GLU A 229 -9.15 17.50 -9.47
C GLU A 229 -7.84 17.25 -10.23
N VAL A 230 -6.96 18.26 -10.30
CA VAL A 230 -5.63 18.13 -10.90
C VAL A 230 -4.77 17.18 -10.08
N ILE A 231 -4.80 17.34 -8.76
CA ILE A 231 -4.05 16.47 -7.84
C ILE A 231 -4.55 15.03 -7.97
N ARG A 232 -5.89 14.83 -7.94
CA ARG A 232 -6.49 13.50 -8.13
C ARG A 232 -6.10 12.89 -9.48
N LYS A 233 -6.15 13.67 -10.57
CA LYS A 233 -5.72 13.21 -11.89
C LYS A 233 -4.31 12.64 -11.83
N VAL A 234 -3.36 13.36 -11.25
CA VAL A 234 -1.97 12.90 -11.15
C VAL A 234 -1.86 11.67 -10.26
N PHE A 235 -2.50 11.67 -9.08
CA PHE A 235 -2.49 10.49 -8.21
C PHE A 235 -2.95 9.23 -8.95
N THR A 236 -4.03 9.32 -9.74
CA THR A 236 -4.56 8.19 -10.51
C THR A 236 -3.69 7.83 -11.72
N GLU A 237 -2.96 8.77 -12.30
CA GLU A 237 -1.98 8.51 -13.37
C GLU A 237 -0.80 7.65 -12.87
N TYR A 238 -0.38 7.85 -11.61
CA TYR A 238 0.81 7.21 -11.04
C TYR A 238 0.52 5.99 -10.15
N ARG A 239 -0.69 5.45 -10.21
CA ARG A 239 -1.12 4.27 -9.46
C ARG A 239 -1.88 3.30 -10.37
N ALA A 240 -1.84 2.02 -10.04
CA ALA A 240 -2.62 0.99 -10.74
C ALA A 240 -3.52 0.26 -9.74
N GLN A 241 -4.60 0.92 -9.33
CA GLN A 241 -5.63 0.37 -8.46
C GLN A 241 -6.89 0.05 -9.28
N THR A 242 -7.68 -0.92 -8.85
CA THR A 242 -8.90 -1.30 -9.57
C THR A 242 -10.01 -0.28 -9.43
N GLN A 243 -9.93 0.58 -8.41
CA GLN A 243 -10.88 1.63 -8.12
C GLN A 243 -10.16 2.83 -7.51
N PHE A 244 -10.61 4.02 -7.86
CA PHE A 244 -10.24 5.28 -7.24
C PHE A 244 -11.53 6.05 -6.91
N GLY A 245 -11.89 6.09 -5.63
CA GLY A 245 -13.11 6.73 -5.17
C GLY A 245 -14.37 6.16 -5.83
N ASP A 246 -15.28 7.04 -6.24
CA ASP A 246 -16.48 6.69 -7.01
C ASP A 246 -16.25 6.62 -8.55
N GLY A 247 -14.99 6.69 -8.97
CA GLY A 247 -14.57 6.78 -10.38
C GLY A 247 -14.28 8.22 -10.83
N ILE A 248 -14.91 9.21 -10.22
CA ILE A 248 -14.79 10.65 -10.56
C ILE A 248 -14.15 11.41 -9.39
N HIS A 249 -14.52 11.11 -8.15
CA HIS A 249 -14.14 11.85 -6.95
C HIS A 249 -13.43 10.93 -5.94
N GLY A 250 -12.44 11.50 -5.23
CA GLY A 250 -11.68 10.79 -4.21
C GLY A 250 -10.77 9.70 -4.76
N VAL A 251 -10.02 9.06 -3.86
CA VAL A 251 -9.08 7.98 -4.19
C VAL A 251 -9.27 6.75 -3.31
N TYR A 252 -10.28 6.73 -2.43
CA TYR A 252 -10.55 5.59 -1.57
C TYR A 252 -10.70 4.30 -2.39
N THR A 253 -10.21 3.21 -1.84
CA THR A 253 -10.23 1.89 -2.47
C THR A 253 -10.18 0.79 -1.43
N LYS A 254 -10.42 -0.44 -1.85
CA LYS A 254 -10.19 -1.62 -1.02
C LYS A 254 -9.59 -2.75 -1.83
N PHE A 255 -8.93 -3.66 -1.15
CA PHE A 255 -8.49 -4.91 -1.74
C PHE A 255 -8.50 -6.02 -0.70
N ARG A 256 -8.53 -7.26 -1.17
CA ARG A 256 -8.44 -8.43 -0.32
C ARG A 256 -7.25 -9.29 -0.71
N ARG A 257 -6.47 -9.71 0.29
CA ARG A 257 -5.45 -10.74 0.15
C ARG A 257 -5.67 -11.81 1.21
N GLY A 258 -6.15 -12.98 0.77
CA GLY A 258 -6.47 -14.10 1.67
C GLY A 258 -7.31 -13.70 2.89
N PRO A 259 -6.76 -13.81 4.13
CA PRO A 259 -7.49 -13.60 5.37
C PRO A 259 -7.68 -12.11 5.77
N VAL A 260 -7.17 -11.15 5.01
CA VAL A 260 -7.29 -9.73 5.34
C VAL A 260 -7.92 -8.93 4.20
N GLU A 261 -8.82 -8.02 4.55
CA GLU A 261 -9.34 -7.00 3.65
C GLU A 261 -8.90 -5.63 4.14
N VAL A 262 -8.30 -4.84 3.24
CA VAL A 262 -7.79 -3.50 3.54
C VAL A 262 -8.68 -2.47 2.86
N PHE A 263 -9.10 -1.48 3.62
CA PHE A 263 -9.83 -0.29 3.20
C PHE A 263 -8.88 0.89 3.30
N LEU A 264 -8.43 1.41 2.17
CA LEU A 264 -7.66 2.65 2.10
C LEU A 264 -8.64 3.80 1.96
N LEU A 265 -8.79 4.59 3.01
CA LEU A 265 -9.73 5.69 3.06
C LEU A 265 -9.09 6.99 2.55
N ASP A 266 -9.93 7.89 2.07
CA ASP A 266 -9.57 9.22 1.62
C ASP A 266 -10.19 10.27 2.56
N PRO A 267 -9.46 10.73 3.58
CA PRO A 267 -9.95 11.73 4.52
C PRO A 267 -9.70 13.17 4.06
N ARG A 268 -9.26 13.38 2.80
CA ARG A 268 -8.88 14.70 2.29
C ARG A 268 -9.86 15.25 1.26
N TYR A 269 -10.21 14.49 0.22
CA TYR A 269 -10.97 14.97 -0.93
C TYR A 269 -12.34 15.55 -0.57
N PHE A 270 -13.06 14.90 0.34
CA PHE A 270 -14.41 15.30 0.75
C PHE A 270 -14.43 16.11 2.04
N SER A 271 -13.36 16.14 2.81
CA SER A 271 -13.35 16.79 4.11
C SER A 271 -13.72 18.27 4.02
N GLN A 272 -14.57 18.72 4.94
CA GLN A 272 -15.08 20.10 5.02
C GLN A 272 -15.90 20.60 3.80
N THR A 273 -16.27 19.73 2.85
CA THR A 273 -16.95 20.16 1.61
C THR A 273 -18.47 20.10 1.67
N GLU A 274 -19.01 19.30 2.58
CA GLU A 274 -20.44 19.09 2.76
C GLU A 274 -20.77 18.76 4.23
N PRO A 275 -22.06 18.80 4.64
CA PRO A 275 -22.48 18.32 5.94
C PRO A 275 -22.18 16.82 6.12
N SER A 276 -21.84 16.44 7.34
CA SER A 276 -21.62 15.04 7.68
C SER A 276 -22.89 14.19 7.49
N PRO A 277 -22.76 12.97 6.98
CA PRO A 277 -23.89 12.05 6.82
C PRO A 277 -24.51 11.59 8.16
N VAL A 278 -23.82 11.83 9.29
CA VAL A 278 -24.27 11.42 10.61
C VAL A 278 -24.63 12.59 11.55
N ALA A 279 -24.22 13.82 11.19
CA ALA A 279 -24.48 15.04 11.96
C ALA A 279 -24.55 16.24 11.01
N ALA A 280 -25.75 16.62 10.59
CA ALA A 280 -25.98 17.63 9.56
C ALA A 280 -25.48 19.06 9.92
N ASP A 281 -25.23 19.33 11.18
CA ASP A 281 -24.67 20.58 11.71
C ASP A 281 -23.12 20.58 11.77
N LYS A 282 -22.48 19.48 11.42
CA LYS A 282 -21.03 19.32 11.43
C LYS A 282 -20.49 19.03 10.03
N PRO A 283 -19.24 19.40 9.73
CA PRO A 283 -18.61 19.08 8.45
C PRO A 283 -18.27 17.59 8.37
N THR A 284 -18.28 17.05 7.17
CA THR A 284 -17.85 15.67 6.91
C THR A 284 -16.32 15.51 6.87
N CYS A 285 -15.85 14.30 7.17
CA CYS A 285 -14.52 13.82 6.83
C CYS A 285 -14.54 13.07 5.50
N LEU A 286 -15.37 12.02 5.40
CA LEU A 286 -15.36 11.11 4.26
C LEU A 286 -16.32 11.49 3.14
N GLY A 287 -17.26 12.40 3.38
CA GLY A 287 -18.37 12.66 2.48
C GLY A 287 -19.38 11.49 2.46
N LYS A 288 -20.61 11.79 2.04
CA LYS A 288 -21.70 10.82 2.03
C LYS A 288 -21.42 9.60 1.15
N THR A 289 -20.78 9.81 0.01
CA THR A 289 -20.53 8.73 -0.96
C THR A 289 -19.53 7.71 -0.42
N GLN A 290 -18.39 8.16 0.08
CA GLN A 290 -17.38 7.27 0.67
C GLN A 290 -17.91 6.65 1.97
N TRP A 291 -18.64 7.40 2.80
CA TRP A 291 -19.25 6.90 4.02
C TRP A 291 -20.14 5.68 3.75
N ASN A 292 -21.08 5.81 2.82
CA ASN A 292 -21.97 4.70 2.45
C ASN A 292 -21.19 3.52 1.87
N TRP A 293 -20.22 3.78 0.99
CA TRP A 293 -19.34 2.77 0.43
C TRP A 293 -18.61 1.98 1.53
N LEU A 294 -18.07 2.69 2.53
CA LEU A 294 -17.36 2.06 3.65
C LEU A 294 -18.27 1.13 4.45
N LEU A 295 -19.45 1.62 4.84
CA LEU A 295 -20.40 0.83 5.64
C LEU A 295 -20.88 -0.42 4.89
N ASP A 296 -21.24 -0.28 3.62
CA ASP A 296 -21.74 -1.39 2.81
C ASP A 296 -20.66 -2.47 2.61
N HIS A 297 -19.43 -2.08 2.35
CA HIS A 297 -18.34 -3.02 2.15
C HIS A 297 -17.84 -3.65 3.46
N LEU A 298 -17.85 -2.92 4.58
CA LEU A 298 -17.56 -3.50 5.89
C LEU A 298 -18.59 -4.56 6.27
N ARG A 299 -19.89 -4.29 6.06
CA ARG A 299 -20.97 -5.25 6.30
C ARG A 299 -20.82 -6.49 5.42
N ALA A 300 -20.43 -6.34 4.17
CA ALA A 300 -20.25 -7.43 3.23
C ALA A 300 -18.94 -8.22 3.42
N SER A 301 -17.98 -7.70 4.17
CA SER A 301 -16.67 -8.31 4.32
C SER A 301 -16.70 -9.61 5.11
N THR A 302 -16.22 -10.68 4.49
CA THR A 302 -16.05 -12.01 5.12
C THR A 302 -14.61 -12.25 5.60
N ALA A 303 -13.71 -11.29 5.44
CA ALA A 303 -12.33 -11.44 5.89
C ALA A 303 -12.27 -11.57 7.42
N PRO A 304 -11.44 -12.47 7.99
CA PRO A 304 -11.20 -12.49 9.42
C PRO A 304 -10.78 -11.13 9.97
N PHE A 305 -9.81 -10.48 9.34
CA PHE A 305 -9.37 -9.14 9.72
C PHE A 305 -9.70 -8.09 8.66
N LYS A 306 -10.12 -6.89 9.11
CA LYS A 306 -10.38 -5.70 8.31
C LYS A 306 -9.47 -4.58 8.78
N ILE A 307 -8.64 -4.07 7.89
CA ILE A 307 -7.76 -2.94 8.19
C ILE A 307 -8.40 -1.68 7.60
N LEU A 308 -8.72 -0.72 8.46
CA LEU A 308 -9.13 0.62 8.06
C LEU A 308 -7.90 1.52 8.12
N ALA A 309 -7.37 1.90 6.96
CA ALA A 309 -6.14 2.66 6.87
C ALA A 309 -6.37 4.03 6.22
N THR A 310 -5.74 5.04 6.78
CA THR A 310 -5.78 6.44 6.31
C THR A 310 -4.39 7.06 6.43
N GLY A 311 -4.14 8.17 5.73
CA GLY A 311 -2.97 9.01 5.99
C GLY A 311 -3.03 9.60 7.40
N MET A 312 -4.15 10.21 7.73
CA MET A 312 -4.47 10.88 8.98
C MET A 312 -4.57 9.92 10.17
N ILE A 313 -4.22 10.36 11.39
CA ILE A 313 -4.42 9.56 12.60
C ILE A 313 -5.88 9.52 13.04
N TRP A 314 -6.29 8.41 13.68
CA TRP A 314 -7.67 8.19 14.16
C TRP A 314 -8.01 8.87 15.49
N ASP A 315 -7.11 9.70 16.01
CA ASP A 315 -7.25 10.41 17.28
C ASP A 315 -6.66 11.82 17.18
N ASP A 316 -6.61 12.54 18.29
CA ASP A 316 -6.15 13.90 18.43
C ASP A 316 -4.61 14.00 18.43
N LYS A 317 -4.05 14.80 17.56
CA LYS A 317 -2.62 15.15 17.52
C LYS A 317 -2.16 15.95 18.75
N LYS A 318 -3.08 16.63 19.46
CA LYS A 318 -2.79 17.52 20.60
C LYS A 318 -1.89 18.72 20.28
N ASN A 319 -1.83 19.12 19.02
CA ASN A 319 -1.05 20.28 18.55
C ASN A 319 -1.92 21.47 18.15
N GLY A 320 -3.25 21.30 18.15
CA GLY A 320 -4.23 22.32 17.79
C GLY A 320 -4.59 22.37 16.31
N GLU A 321 -3.98 21.55 15.49
CA GLU A 321 -4.40 21.30 14.11
C GLU A 321 -5.76 20.59 14.08
N LYS A 322 -6.41 20.60 12.90
CA LYS A 322 -7.75 20.03 12.71
C LYS A 322 -7.82 19.02 11.59
N ASP A 323 -6.72 18.43 11.28
CA ASP A 323 -6.56 17.42 10.24
C ASP A 323 -6.34 16.02 10.84
N ASP A 324 -7.10 15.73 11.89
CA ASP A 324 -7.18 14.45 12.58
C ASP A 324 -8.63 13.97 12.74
N TRP A 325 -8.82 12.71 13.07
CA TRP A 325 -10.16 12.14 13.28
C TRP A 325 -10.87 12.62 14.56
N GLU A 326 -10.17 13.28 15.48
CA GLU A 326 -10.85 13.94 16.61
C GLU A 326 -11.67 15.14 16.14
N THR A 327 -11.20 15.87 15.15
CA THR A 327 -11.96 16.92 14.46
C THR A 327 -13.28 16.40 13.88
N TYR A 328 -13.28 15.15 13.44
CA TYR A 328 -14.45 14.44 12.88
C TYR A 328 -14.94 13.32 13.81
N SER A 329 -14.79 13.50 15.13
CA SER A 329 -15.16 12.48 16.12
C SER A 329 -16.60 11.97 15.98
N HIS A 330 -17.54 12.81 15.51
CA HIS A 330 -18.90 12.39 15.22
C HIS A 330 -19.01 11.28 14.15
N GLU A 331 -18.20 11.33 13.10
CA GLU A 331 -18.14 10.24 12.09
C GLU A 331 -17.37 9.04 12.64
N ARG A 332 -16.25 9.26 13.31
CA ARG A 332 -15.48 8.18 13.95
C ARG A 332 -16.34 7.39 14.94
N GLU A 333 -17.04 8.08 15.84
CA GLU A 333 -17.89 7.41 16.83
C GLU A 333 -19.08 6.68 16.18
N ALA A 334 -19.70 7.27 15.15
CA ALA A 334 -20.76 6.60 14.41
C ALA A 334 -20.27 5.34 13.65
N LEU A 335 -19.03 5.35 13.17
CA LEU A 335 -18.40 4.17 12.58
C LEU A 335 -18.19 3.06 13.62
N PHE A 336 -17.76 3.40 14.84
CA PHE A 336 -17.61 2.43 15.93
C PHE A 336 -18.96 1.86 16.38
N ASP A 337 -20.01 2.68 16.45
CA ASP A 337 -21.38 2.22 16.73
C ASP A 337 -21.89 1.26 15.63
N PHE A 338 -21.58 1.56 14.35
CA PHE A 338 -21.91 0.70 13.25
C PHE A 338 -21.19 -0.66 13.35
N ILE A 339 -19.88 -0.66 13.63
CA ILE A 339 -19.09 -1.89 13.83
C ILE A 339 -19.72 -2.77 14.93
N GLY A 340 -20.10 -2.17 16.05
CA GLY A 340 -20.74 -2.89 17.15
C GLY A 340 -22.13 -3.42 16.78
N LYS A 341 -22.98 -2.57 16.19
CA LYS A 341 -24.34 -2.93 15.77
C LYS A 341 -24.36 -4.08 14.76
N GLU A 342 -23.48 -4.04 13.79
CA GLU A 342 -23.37 -5.06 12.75
C GLU A 342 -22.49 -6.25 13.19
N GLN A 343 -21.97 -6.24 14.41
CA GLN A 343 -21.11 -7.28 14.99
C GLN A 343 -19.88 -7.60 14.11
N ILE A 344 -19.28 -6.58 13.52
CA ILE A 344 -18.12 -6.72 12.64
C ILE A 344 -16.87 -7.00 13.47
N LYS A 345 -16.32 -8.20 13.34
CA LYS A 345 -15.12 -8.63 14.10
C LYS A 345 -13.82 -8.29 13.35
N GLY A 346 -12.74 -8.16 14.11
CA GLY A 346 -11.38 -8.10 13.58
C GLY A 346 -11.02 -6.80 12.87
N VAL A 347 -11.64 -5.70 13.26
CA VAL A 347 -11.26 -4.36 12.74
C VAL A 347 -10.00 -3.87 13.46
N VAL A 348 -9.05 -3.34 12.67
CA VAL A 348 -7.84 -2.67 13.14
C VAL A 348 -7.71 -1.34 12.41
N LEU A 349 -7.40 -0.28 13.14
CA LEU A 349 -7.19 1.06 12.60
C LEU A 349 -5.70 1.29 12.33
N ILE A 350 -5.36 1.85 11.17
CA ILE A 350 -3.98 2.25 10.84
C ILE A 350 -3.99 3.71 10.36
N GLY A 351 -2.99 4.47 10.80
CA GLY A 351 -2.79 5.87 10.41
C GLY A 351 -1.32 6.21 10.24
N GLY A 352 -1.05 7.38 9.67
CA GLY A 352 0.30 7.90 9.41
C GLY A 352 0.52 9.29 10.00
N ASP A 353 0.96 10.24 9.16
CA ASP A 353 1.04 11.68 9.35
C ASP A 353 2.06 12.17 10.38
N ILE A 354 1.91 11.85 11.65
CA ILE A 354 2.51 12.56 12.79
C ILE A 354 4.01 12.38 13.01
N HIS A 355 4.74 11.73 12.11
CA HIS A 355 6.18 11.50 12.22
C HIS A 355 6.63 10.83 13.53
N VAL A 356 5.72 10.01 14.10
CA VAL A 356 5.91 9.21 15.32
C VAL A 356 5.19 7.88 15.13
N SER A 357 5.84 6.80 15.50
CA SER A 357 5.21 5.47 15.53
C SER A 357 4.56 5.22 16.88
N ARG A 358 3.28 4.78 16.89
CA ARG A 358 2.50 4.57 18.12
C ARG A 358 1.59 3.34 18.03
N HIS A 359 1.30 2.76 19.18
CA HIS A 359 0.28 1.74 19.37
C HIS A 359 -0.69 2.19 20.46
N LEU A 360 -1.96 2.35 20.10
CA LEU A 360 -3.05 2.61 21.04
C LEU A 360 -3.98 1.39 21.09
N LYS A 361 -4.57 1.14 22.27
CA LYS A 361 -5.53 0.06 22.50
C LYS A 361 -6.73 0.60 23.28
N TYR A 362 -7.86 0.73 22.60
CA TYR A 362 -9.09 1.25 23.17
C TYR A 362 -9.91 0.11 23.79
N PRO A 363 -10.33 0.22 25.07
CA PRO A 363 -11.18 -0.77 25.72
C PRO A 363 -12.62 -0.62 25.21
N MET A 364 -12.95 -1.31 24.13
CA MET A 364 -14.25 -1.19 23.46
C MET A 364 -15.07 -2.49 23.49
N THR A 365 -14.72 -3.43 24.36
CA THR A 365 -15.38 -4.74 24.45
C THR A 365 -16.89 -4.60 24.64
N ASP A 366 -17.35 -3.67 25.48
CA ASP A 366 -18.78 -3.42 25.72
C ASP A 366 -19.53 -2.83 24.53
N ARG A 367 -18.80 -2.16 23.63
CA ARG A 367 -19.37 -1.46 22.47
C ARG A 367 -19.32 -2.26 21.18
N ILE A 368 -18.17 -2.89 20.90
CA ILE A 368 -17.93 -3.60 19.63
C ILE A 368 -17.60 -5.08 19.80
N GLY A 369 -17.52 -5.57 21.05
CA GLY A 369 -17.25 -6.96 21.37
C GLY A 369 -15.76 -7.32 21.53
N TYR A 370 -14.83 -6.38 21.33
CA TYR A 370 -13.38 -6.56 21.47
C TYR A 370 -12.67 -5.23 21.70
N ASP A 371 -11.40 -5.28 22.11
CA ASP A 371 -10.57 -4.08 22.23
C ASP A 371 -10.11 -3.65 20.82
N LEU A 372 -10.28 -2.37 20.50
CA LEU A 372 -9.90 -1.81 19.20
C LEU A 372 -8.45 -1.34 19.23
N HIS A 373 -7.66 -1.78 18.28
CA HIS A 373 -6.27 -1.36 18.14
C HIS A 373 -6.11 -0.29 17.06
N GLN A 374 -5.34 0.75 17.35
CA GLN A 374 -4.83 1.72 16.40
C GLN A 374 -3.31 1.60 16.30
N PHE A 375 -2.81 1.41 15.09
CA PHE A 375 -1.40 1.41 14.76
C PHE A 375 -1.08 2.67 13.98
N ILE A 376 -0.17 3.49 14.48
CA ILE A 376 0.35 4.66 13.78
C ILE A 376 1.75 4.33 13.30
N ILE A 377 2.00 4.52 12.02
CA ILE A 377 3.26 4.21 11.37
C ILE A 377 3.75 5.38 10.53
N SER A 378 4.74 6.06 11.08
CA SER A 378 5.40 7.24 10.52
C SER A 378 6.70 7.48 11.29
N PRO A 379 7.77 7.99 10.67
CA PRO A 379 7.94 8.24 9.25
C PRO A 379 8.80 7.16 8.55
N LEU A 380 8.59 6.96 7.25
CA LEU A 380 9.52 6.19 6.40
C LEU A 380 10.83 6.96 6.16
N HIS A 381 10.82 8.29 6.18
CA HIS A 381 12.00 9.14 6.04
C HIS A 381 12.68 9.42 7.41
N ASP A 382 13.70 10.29 7.44
CA ASP A 382 14.49 10.54 8.64
C ASP A 382 14.00 11.72 9.51
N ARG A 383 12.96 12.44 9.07
CA ARG A 383 12.38 13.55 9.82
C ARG A 383 11.38 13.02 10.85
N VAL A 384 11.63 13.30 12.13
CA VAL A 384 10.75 12.97 13.26
C VAL A 384 10.25 14.25 13.93
N ILE A 385 9.06 14.18 14.57
CA ILE A 385 8.47 15.29 15.35
C ILE A 385 8.21 14.79 16.77
N PRO A 386 9.21 14.77 17.66
CA PRO A 386 9.09 14.19 19.00
C PRO A 386 7.97 14.80 19.84
N SER A 387 7.60 16.07 19.60
CA SER A 387 6.51 16.77 20.31
C SER A 387 5.12 16.14 20.02
N LEU A 388 4.97 15.39 18.94
CA LEU A 388 3.73 14.66 18.61
C LEU A 388 3.64 13.27 19.27
N ASN A 389 4.67 12.85 20.03
CA ASN A 389 4.55 11.69 20.91
C ASN A 389 3.86 12.05 22.23
N VAL A 390 2.65 12.56 22.14
CA VAL A 390 1.90 13.05 23.28
C VAL A 390 1.34 11.91 24.14
N PRO A 391 1.19 12.11 25.47
CA PRO A 391 0.49 11.17 26.35
C PRO A 391 -0.94 10.95 25.88
N HIS A 392 -1.43 9.70 25.98
CA HIS A 392 -2.80 9.34 25.69
C HIS A 392 -3.27 8.23 26.64
N PRO A 393 -4.52 8.24 27.16
CA PRO A 393 -5.02 7.22 28.11
C PRO A 393 -4.90 5.79 27.59
N HIS A 394 -5.00 5.60 26.28
CA HIS A 394 -4.94 4.28 25.61
C HIS A 394 -3.60 3.95 24.99
N LEU A 395 -2.58 4.81 25.18
CA LEU A 395 -1.24 4.59 24.64
C LEU A 395 -0.57 3.37 25.28
N GLN A 396 -0.21 2.39 24.50
CA GLN A 396 0.53 1.21 24.92
C GLN A 396 2.04 1.36 24.65
N TRP A 397 2.38 2.11 23.62
CA TRP A 397 3.76 2.33 23.18
C TRP A 397 3.80 3.47 22.16
N GLY A 398 4.89 4.24 22.16
CA GLY A 398 5.12 5.29 21.18
C GLY A 398 6.56 5.77 21.20
N VAL A 399 7.15 5.95 20.00
CA VAL A 399 8.54 6.40 19.83
C VAL A 399 8.67 7.32 18.63
N PRO A 400 9.47 8.41 18.76
CA PRO A 400 9.82 9.29 17.65
C PRO A 400 11.10 8.77 16.96
N LEU A 401 11.00 7.61 16.30
CA LEU A 401 12.11 7.01 15.56
C LEU A 401 11.92 7.22 14.05
N LYS A 402 13.03 7.43 13.37
CA LYS A 402 13.08 7.61 11.91
C LYS A 402 13.14 6.30 11.15
N ASN A 403 12.76 6.34 9.87
CA ASN A 403 12.86 5.22 8.94
C ASN A 403 12.13 3.97 9.45
N MET A 404 10.92 4.18 9.96
CA MET A 404 10.06 3.14 10.50
C MET A 404 9.05 2.65 9.48
N PHE A 405 8.79 1.36 9.46
CA PHE A 405 7.66 0.75 8.76
C PHE A 405 6.97 -0.29 9.64
N LEU A 406 5.73 -0.61 9.28
CA LEU A 406 4.92 -1.61 9.96
C LEU A 406 4.80 -2.85 9.08
N THR A 407 5.01 -4.04 9.63
CA THR A 407 4.54 -5.28 9.02
C THR A 407 3.32 -5.80 9.77
N VAL A 408 2.33 -6.25 9.00
CA VAL A 408 1.13 -6.91 9.53
C VAL A 408 1.02 -8.28 8.87
N GLU A 409 1.27 -9.31 9.66
CA GLU A 409 1.09 -10.70 9.26
C GLU A 409 -0.28 -11.19 9.74
N VAL A 410 -1.10 -11.70 8.83
CA VAL A 410 -2.39 -12.31 9.17
C VAL A 410 -2.35 -13.79 8.79
N ASP A 411 -2.60 -14.65 9.78
CA ASP A 411 -2.60 -16.09 9.62
C ASP A 411 -3.96 -16.68 10.03
N SER A 412 -4.71 -17.17 9.06
CA SER A 412 -5.97 -17.90 9.27
C SER A 412 -5.82 -19.44 9.18
N THR A 413 -4.60 -19.95 9.00
CA THR A 413 -4.34 -21.41 9.04
C THR A 413 -4.38 -21.94 10.45
N LEU A 414 -4.12 -21.09 11.44
CA LEU A 414 -4.21 -21.40 12.85
C LEU A 414 -5.67 -21.69 13.26
N LYS A 415 -5.84 -22.41 14.39
CA LYS A 415 -7.18 -22.72 14.95
C LYS A 415 -8.01 -21.44 15.13
N THR A 416 -7.39 -20.40 15.62
CA THR A 416 -7.94 -19.06 15.76
C THR A 416 -7.15 -18.13 14.85
N PRO A 417 -7.77 -17.41 13.91
CA PRO A 417 -7.08 -16.44 13.08
C PRO A 417 -6.34 -15.40 13.92
N THR A 418 -5.12 -15.09 13.54
CA THR A 418 -4.22 -14.22 14.31
C THR A 418 -3.65 -13.13 13.41
N LEU A 419 -3.54 -11.92 13.94
CA LEU A 419 -2.82 -10.80 13.35
C LEU A 419 -1.60 -10.49 14.22
N GLN A 420 -0.43 -10.38 13.60
CA GLN A 420 0.81 -9.94 14.24
C GLN A 420 1.29 -8.64 13.58
N ALA A 421 1.43 -7.59 14.36
CA ALA A 421 1.96 -6.30 13.92
C ALA A 421 3.35 -6.07 14.50
N ARG A 422 4.32 -5.65 13.65
CA ARG A 422 5.70 -5.37 14.07
C ARG A 422 6.13 -4.02 13.52
N TRP A 423 6.58 -3.10 14.38
CA TRP A 423 7.22 -1.85 13.99
C TRP A 423 8.71 -2.10 13.86
N ILE A 424 9.23 -1.89 12.67
CA ILE A 424 10.58 -2.25 12.27
C ILE A 424 11.26 -1.00 11.70
N ASP A 425 12.54 -0.79 12.02
CA ASP A 425 13.33 0.27 11.44
C ASP A 425 14.17 -0.20 10.24
N ARG A 426 14.89 0.74 9.60
CA ARG A 426 15.76 0.46 8.46
C ARG A 426 16.90 -0.52 8.74
N THR A 427 17.22 -0.82 10.00
CA THR A 427 18.24 -1.81 10.36
C THR A 427 17.67 -3.21 10.53
N GLY A 428 16.33 -3.33 10.51
CA GLY A 428 15.60 -4.57 10.77
C GLY A 428 15.33 -4.81 12.26
N GLU A 429 15.61 -3.83 13.13
CA GLU A 429 15.27 -3.94 14.54
C GLU A 429 13.77 -3.83 14.76
N ILE A 430 13.19 -4.76 15.52
CA ILE A 430 11.77 -4.76 15.91
C ILE A 430 11.63 -4.02 17.23
N HIS A 431 11.06 -2.81 17.18
CA HIS A 431 10.85 -1.96 18.35
C HIS A 431 9.55 -2.29 19.11
N ARG A 432 8.57 -2.85 18.43
CA ARG A 432 7.29 -3.27 19.02
C ARG A 432 6.73 -4.46 18.27
N HIS A 433 6.14 -5.41 19.02
CA HIS A 433 5.38 -6.53 18.49
C HIS A 433 4.04 -6.63 19.23
N VAL A 434 2.97 -6.81 18.48
CA VAL A 434 1.59 -6.96 18.98
C VAL A 434 0.95 -8.15 18.31
N THR A 435 0.27 -8.97 19.08
CA THR A 435 -0.52 -10.10 18.59
C THR A 435 -1.99 -9.89 18.95
N ILE A 436 -2.88 -10.01 17.96
CA ILE A 436 -4.32 -9.98 18.11
C ILE A 436 -4.87 -11.32 17.65
N THR A 437 -5.64 -11.99 18.49
CA THR A 437 -6.37 -13.21 18.14
C THR A 437 -7.86 -12.90 18.06
N LEU A 438 -8.53 -13.46 17.05
CA LEU A 438 -9.99 -13.40 17.00
C LEU A 438 -10.51 -14.50 17.92
N ASP A 439 -11.14 -14.10 19.03
CA ASP A 439 -11.90 -15.03 19.84
C ASP A 439 -13.06 -15.61 19.02
N ALA A 440 -13.29 -16.92 19.21
CA ALA A 440 -14.25 -17.71 18.43
C ALA A 440 -15.71 -17.24 18.61
#